data_661aad2ee2aa747656881d4a054f2c27
#
_entry.id   661aad2ee2aa747656881d4a054f2c27
#
_cell.length_a   1.000
_cell.length_b   1.000
_cell.length_c   1.000
_cell.angle_alpha   90.00
_cell.angle_beta   90.00
_cell.angle_gamma   90.00
#
_symmetry.space_group_name_H-M   'P 1'
#
loop_
_entity.id
_entity.type
_entity.pdbx_description
1 polymer ?
#
loop_
_entity_poly.entity_id
_entity_poly.type
_entity_poly.pdbx_seq_one_letter_code
_entity_poly.pdbx_strand_id
1 'polypeptide(L)'
;HLFEERLSGWEAFIEMVKDNQQFVLEQAHIDDLGFWALSPMPDAEIYGRHSYNKGASVVHNLRNYLGDDLFRQGGQAVLAAQYGGALDDVTLEAAWEEATGVDLTPWFDAHIRQPGFSTWVLDSAITAVPGEVPGYVTTLHLQQKLRACENHHDNEPLDVTVWDLAGQREVAQIVVSGQYATAEVVTDLQPAMVALNAEGRLNQGRMDLDYWISETSSLQNLPWVDLRIGCDEINAGDSALVRVEHHWAGADGAPGETPAEMAPYVEEISGTHFWTIDGLWPDEGLLLDARFTYRGGNENELDFALYGDTEADAFLAWRATPADPWVEYPDYEIQMGSAFNGGGVFKVSRLRRGQYAFANGDVSVGVEPLDSENTAEQWVFPNPARDEVNVV
;
A
#
# COMPACT_ATOMS: atom_id res chain seq x y z
N HIS A 1 2.31 23.37 1.12
CA HIS A 1 1.31 22.34 1.38
C HIS A 1 0.02 22.90 2.01
N LEU A 2 0.03 23.42 3.26
CA LEU A 2 -1.17 24.01 3.90
C LEU A 2 -1.81 25.16 3.09
N PHE A 3 -1.03 25.85 2.27
CA PHE A 3 -1.53 26.89 1.37
C PHE A 3 -2.37 26.28 0.25
N GLU A 4 -1.95 25.16 -0.33
CA GLU A 4 -2.69 24.44 -1.37
C GLU A 4 -4.02 23.91 -0.83
N GLU A 5 -4.00 23.24 0.32
CA GLU A 5 -5.22 22.77 0.98
C GLU A 5 -6.26 23.90 1.17
N ARG A 6 -5.79 25.08 1.57
CA ARG A 6 -6.68 26.23 1.80
C ARG A 6 -7.23 26.82 0.50
N LEU A 7 -6.49 26.78 -0.60
CA LEU A 7 -6.90 27.35 -1.88
C LEU A 7 -7.70 26.38 -2.74
N SER A 8 -7.27 25.13 -2.80
CA SER A 8 -7.74 24.13 -3.76
C SER A 8 -8.53 23.00 -3.10
N GLY A 9 -8.54 22.93 -1.77
CA GLY A 9 -9.23 21.89 -1.00
C GLY A 9 -8.36 20.69 -0.68
N TRP A 10 -8.93 19.77 0.12
CA TRP A 10 -8.23 18.57 0.62
C TRP A 10 -7.80 17.62 -0.50
N GLU A 11 -8.65 17.37 -1.48
CA GLU A 11 -8.36 16.45 -2.59
C GLU A 11 -7.12 16.88 -3.37
N ALA A 12 -7.07 18.14 -3.84
CA ALA A 12 -5.92 18.67 -4.56
C ALA A 12 -4.63 18.68 -3.70
N PHE A 13 -4.78 18.91 -2.39
CA PHE A 13 -3.66 18.81 -1.46
C PHE A 13 -3.12 17.39 -1.36
N ILE A 14 -3.99 16.38 -1.24
CA ILE A 14 -3.58 14.96 -1.16
C ILE A 14 -2.99 14.47 -2.49
N GLU A 15 -3.50 14.89 -3.63
CA GLU A 15 -2.88 14.59 -4.92
C GLU A 15 -1.42 15.09 -4.96
N MET A 16 -1.17 16.33 -4.55
CA MET A 16 0.19 16.88 -4.48
C MET A 16 1.08 16.12 -3.47
N VAL A 17 0.52 15.67 -2.34
CA VAL A 17 1.23 14.85 -1.36
C VAL A 17 1.59 13.49 -1.96
N LYS A 18 0.65 12.85 -2.66
CA LYS A 18 0.88 11.58 -3.37
C LYS A 18 1.92 11.71 -4.48
N ASP A 19 1.87 12.77 -5.30
CA ASP A 19 2.88 13.04 -6.33
C ASP A 19 4.28 13.15 -5.73
N ASN A 20 4.41 13.89 -4.62
CA ASN A 20 5.68 14.01 -3.92
C ASN A 20 6.13 12.67 -3.32
N GLN A 21 5.22 11.89 -2.72
CA GLN A 21 5.56 10.59 -2.13
C GLN A 21 5.99 9.59 -3.20
N GLN A 22 5.28 9.52 -4.33
CA GLN A 22 5.69 8.68 -5.46
C GLN A 22 7.10 9.04 -5.94
N PHE A 23 7.36 10.34 -6.13
CA PHE A 23 8.70 10.80 -6.50
C PHE A 23 9.77 10.36 -5.48
N VAL A 24 9.48 10.43 -4.18
CA VAL A 24 10.41 9.96 -3.13
C VAL A 24 10.67 8.47 -3.24
N LEU A 25 9.62 7.67 -3.43
CA LEU A 25 9.75 6.21 -3.55
C LEU A 25 10.52 5.79 -4.82
N GLU A 26 10.31 6.49 -5.93
CA GLU A 26 10.91 6.17 -7.23
C GLU A 26 12.32 6.73 -7.42
N GLN A 27 12.56 7.99 -7.01
CA GLN A 27 13.71 8.74 -7.49
C GLN A 27 14.68 9.21 -6.40
N ALA A 28 14.23 9.42 -5.15
CA ALA A 28 15.08 10.07 -4.16
C ALA A 28 16.38 9.29 -3.88
N HIS A 29 16.28 7.97 -3.78
CA HIS A 29 17.45 7.12 -3.53
C HIS A 29 18.39 6.98 -4.74
N ILE A 30 17.89 7.22 -5.95
CA ILE A 30 18.70 7.23 -7.17
C ILE A 30 19.46 8.56 -7.27
N ASP A 31 18.75 9.67 -7.12
CA ASP A 31 19.32 11.03 -7.23
C ASP A 31 20.37 11.29 -6.13
N ASP A 32 20.10 10.82 -4.89
CA ASP A 32 20.96 11.02 -3.72
C ASP A 32 21.89 9.81 -3.45
N LEU A 33 22.02 8.88 -4.41
CA LEU A 33 22.93 7.72 -4.36
C LEU A 33 22.77 6.82 -3.11
N GLY A 34 21.55 6.68 -2.61
CA GLY A 34 21.23 5.80 -1.47
C GLY A 34 19.99 6.23 -0.70
N PHE A 35 19.61 5.39 0.26
CA PHE A 35 18.53 5.70 1.19
C PHE A 35 19.12 6.39 2.43
N TRP A 36 18.65 7.60 2.74
CA TRP A 36 19.19 8.41 3.83
C TRP A 36 18.13 8.72 4.89
N ALA A 37 18.57 8.68 6.16
CA ALA A 37 17.86 9.31 7.25
C ALA A 37 17.86 10.84 7.07
N LEU A 38 16.87 11.54 7.63
CA LEU A 38 16.90 13.00 7.64
C LEU A 38 17.89 13.55 8.66
N SER A 39 18.18 12.79 9.71
CA SER A 39 19.23 13.08 10.69
C SER A 39 19.83 11.78 11.25
N PRO A 40 21.17 11.60 11.24
CA PRO A 40 22.13 12.45 10.51
C PRO A 40 22.07 12.22 8.99
N MET A 41 22.29 13.28 8.23
CA MET A 41 22.41 13.22 6.77
C MET A 41 23.85 13.50 6.34
N PRO A 42 24.39 12.81 5.33
CA PRO A 42 25.72 13.12 4.79
C PRO A 42 25.80 14.56 4.24
N ASP A 43 26.90 15.26 4.47
CA ASP A 43 27.11 16.65 4.03
C ASP A 43 26.89 16.84 2.53
N ALA A 44 27.16 15.84 1.72
CA ALA A 44 26.99 15.89 0.27
C ALA A 44 25.50 15.92 -0.14
N GLU A 45 24.61 15.35 0.71
CA GLU A 45 23.19 15.13 0.40
C GLU A 45 22.22 16.09 1.11
N ILE A 46 22.76 17.07 1.89
CA ILE A 46 21.93 18.04 2.63
C ILE A 46 21.04 18.92 1.74
N TYR A 47 21.33 19.02 0.45
CA TYR A 47 20.50 19.67 -0.56
C TYR A 47 19.84 18.66 -1.53
N GLY A 48 19.84 17.39 -1.17
CA GLY A 48 19.28 16.29 -1.95
C GLY A 48 17.76 16.14 -1.83
N ARG A 49 17.25 15.10 -2.49
CA ARG A 49 15.82 14.77 -2.52
C ARG A 49 15.29 14.31 -1.17
N HIS A 50 16.13 13.64 -0.39
CA HIS A 50 15.74 13.27 0.98
C HIS A 50 15.47 14.52 1.83
N SER A 51 16.34 15.53 1.79
CA SER A 51 16.11 16.76 2.56
C SER A 51 14.81 17.46 2.19
N TYR A 52 14.54 17.63 0.89
CA TYR A 52 13.38 18.41 0.44
C TYR A 52 12.13 17.55 0.30
N ASN A 53 12.19 16.48 -0.50
CA ASN A 53 11.00 15.71 -0.85
C ASN A 53 10.60 14.74 0.27
N LYS A 54 11.53 13.92 0.78
CA LYS A 54 11.24 13.06 1.95
C LYS A 54 10.93 13.90 3.18
N GLY A 55 11.67 15.01 3.41
CA GLY A 55 11.38 15.94 4.49
C GLY A 55 9.94 16.47 4.45
N ALA A 56 9.43 16.85 3.25
CA ALA A 56 8.03 17.24 3.09
C ALA A 56 7.05 16.09 3.39
N SER A 57 7.36 14.86 2.95
CA SER A 57 6.54 13.68 3.21
C SER A 57 6.45 13.37 4.71
N VAL A 58 7.54 13.43 5.46
CA VAL A 58 7.51 13.15 6.90
C VAL A 58 6.85 14.25 7.71
N VAL A 59 6.88 15.50 7.27
CA VAL A 59 6.11 16.59 7.91
C VAL A 59 4.60 16.36 7.76
N HIS A 60 4.15 15.76 6.65
CA HIS A 60 2.77 15.32 6.50
C HIS A 60 2.43 14.21 7.53
N ASN A 61 3.33 13.25 7.73
CA ASN A 61 3.19 12.21 8.73
C ASN A 61 3.15 12.78 10.18
N LEU A 62 3.92 13.83 10.48
CA LEU A 62 3.85 14.51 11.77
C LEU A 62 2.47 15.13 12.01
N ARG A 63 1.88 15.71 10.95
CA ARG A 63 0.50 16.24 11.04
C ARG A 63 -0.52 15.13 11.34
N ASN A 64 -0.36 13.95 10.74
CA ASN A 64 -1.20 12.79 11.07
C ASN A 64 -1.00 12.34 12.52
N TYR A 65 0.24 12.27 12.99
CA TYR A 65 0.59 11.83 14.34
C TYR A 65 0.00 12.75 15.42
N LEU A 66 0.08 14.05 15.21
CA LEU A 66 -0.38 15.06 16.17
C LEU A 66 -1.87 15.44 16.01
N GLY A 67 -2.43 15.25 14.81
CA GLY A 67 -3.67 15.87 14.41
C GLY A 67 -3.51 17.37 14.10
N ASP A 68 -4.49 17.95 13.41
CA ASP A 68 -4.41 19.30 12.84
C ASP A 68 -4.17 20.41 13.86
N ASP A 69 -4.81 20.32 15.03
CA ASP A 69 -4.75 21.37 16.04
C ASP A 69 -3.40 21.40 16.77
N LEU A 70 -2.91 20.26 17.24
CA LEU A 70 -1.60 20.18 17.88
C LEU A 70 -0.46 20.43 16.89
N PHE A 71 -0.59 19.96 15.65
CA PHE A 71 0.37 20.28 14.60
C PHE A 71 0.48 21.79 14.35
N ARG A 72 -0.64 22.51 14.29
CA ARG A 72 -0.64 23.97 14.12
C ARG A 72 -0.06 24.68 15.36
N GLN A 73 -0.48 24.27 16.55
CA GLN A 73 0.01 24.81 17.81
C GLN A 73 1.52 24.64 17.96
N GLY A 74 2.01 23.40 17.78
CA GLY A 74 3.43 23.07 17.89
C GLY A 74 4.27 23.79 16.87
N GLY A 75 3.86 23.81 15.61
CA GLY A 75 4.58 24.54 14.55
C GLY A 75 4.70 26.05 14.83
N GLN A 76 3.66 26.67 15.34
CA GLN A 76 3.72 28.09 15.73
C GLN A 76 4.65 28.32 16.92
N ALA A 77 4.61 27.46 17.93
CA ALA A 77 5.46 27.57 19.11
C ALA A 77 6.94 27.36 18.78
N VAL A 78 7.26 26.31 18.01
CA VAL A 78 8.63 26.02 17.54
C VAL A 78 9.19 27.18 16.74
N LEU A 79 8.45 27.72 15.76
CA LEU A 79 8.88 28.87 14.97
C LEU A 79 9.11 30.13 15.82
N ALA A 80 8.28 30.36 16.84
CA ALA A 80 8.43 31.50 17.73
C ALA A 80 9.64 31.37 18.66
N ALA A 81 9.83 30.17 19.25
CA ALA A 81 10.91 29.90 20.19
C ALA A 81 12.29 29.86 19.52
N GLN A 82 12.37 29.40 18.28
CA GLN A 82 13.61 29.17 17.55
C GLN A 82 13.90 30.26 16.48
N TYR A 83 13.20 31.37 16.55
CA TYR A 83 13.39 32.44 15.57
C TYR A 83 14.85 32.94 15.55
N GLY A 84 15.52 32.74 14.41
CA GLY A 84 16.94 33.13 14.22
C GLY A 84 17.96 32.19 14.88
N GLY A 85 17.52 31.05 15.45
CA GLY A 85 18.36 29.99 16.00
C GLY A 85 18.65 28.89 14.98
N ALA A 86 19.50 27.92 15.38
CA ALA A 86 19.73 26.68 14.68
C ALA A 86 18.95 25.56 15.38
N LEU A 87 18.38 24.66 14.60
CA LEU A 87 17.69 23.45 15.07
C LEU A 87 18.42 22.22 14.56
N ASP A 88 18.68 21.29 15.44
CA ASP A 88 18.97 19.90 15.13
C ASP A 88 17.76 19.03 15.48
N ASP A 89 17.80 17.73 15.18
CA ASP A 89 16.68 16.81 15.44
C ASP A 89 16.33 16.73 16.93
N VAL A 90 17.31 16.74 17.83
CA VAL A 90 17.09 16.66 19.28
C VAL A 90 16.39 17.91 19.83
N THR A 91 16.86 19.08 19.42
CA THR A 91 16.24 20.34 19.86
C THR A 91 14.90 20.60 19.20
N LEU A 92 14.70 20.08 17.97
CA LEU A 92 13.42 20.13 17.26
C LEU A 92 12.38 19.23 17.96
N GLU A 93 12.74 17.98 18.29
CA GLU A 93 11.90 17.05 19.04
C GLU A 93 11.46 17.66 20.37
N ALA A 94 12.42 18.08 21.20
CA ALA A 94 12.12 18.67 22.50
C ALA A 94 11.20 19.91 22.40
N ALA A 95 11.38 20.74 21.39
CA ALA A 95 10.54 21.92 21.19
C ALA A 95 9.10 21.56 20.79
N TRP A 96 8.93 20.53 19.96
CA TRP A 96 7.61 20.03 19.62
C TRP A 96 6.92 19.37 20.82
N GLU A 97 7.63 18.55 21.58
CA GLU A 97 7.12 17.90 22.79
C GLU A 97 6.70 18.91 23.87
N GLU A 98 7.54 19.93 24.12
CA GLU A 98 7.20 21.03 25.03
C GLU A 98 5.92 21.76 24.60
N ALA A 99 5.78 22.00 23.29
CA ALA A 99 4.66 22.75 22.76
C ALA A 99 3.34 21.97 22.73
N THR A 100 3.40 20.65 22.53
CA THR A 100 2.22 19.80 22.31
C THR A 100 1.87 18.92 23.52
N GLY A 101 2.85 18.62 24.36
CA GLY A 101 2.71 17.65 25.47
C GLY A 101 2.64 16.18 24.99
N VAL A 102 2.97 15.92 23.72
CA VAL A 102 2.99 14.58 23.12
C VAL A 102 4.41 14.06 23.06
N ASP A 103 4.63 12.80 23.46
CA ASP A 103 5.90 12.09 23.28
C ASP A 103 6.10 11.81 21.77
N LEU A 104 7.10 12.42 21.17
CA LEU A 104 7.43 12.30 19.76
C LEU A 104 8.66 11.41 19.50
N THR A 105 9.26 10.85 20.54
CA THR A 105 10.42 9.95 20.37
C THR A 105 10.13 8.83 19.37
N PRO A 106 8.99 8.09 19.41
CA PRO A 106 8.69 7.05 18.44
C PRO A 106 8.60 7.60 17.02
N TRP A 107 8.01 8.79 16.84
CA TRP A 107 7.89 9.40 15.53
C TRP A 107 9.25 9.86 14.96
N PHE A 108 10.11 10.47 15.79
CA PHE A 108 11.46 10.88 15.37
C PHE A 108 12.33 9.68 15.01
N ASP A 109 12.28 8.61 15.82
CA ASP A 109 13.02 7.38 15.54
C ASP A 109 12.54 6.71 14.24
N ALA A 110 11.24 6.73 13.98
CA ALA A 110 10.64 6.16 12.78
C ALA A 110 10.93 6.97 11.50
N HIS A 111 10.79 8.29 11.53
CA HIS A 111 10.72 9.10 10.31
C HIS A 111 11.93 10.00 10.07
N ILE A 112 12.68 10.34 11.12
CA ILE A 112 13.81 11.27 11.04
C ILE A 112 15.15 10.53 11.12
N ARG A 113 15.29 9.58 12.07
CA ARG A 113 16.57 8.96 12.44
C ARG A 113 16.89 7.69 11.67
N GLN A 114 15.94 7.17 10.88
CA GLN A 114 16.21 6.05 9.98
C GLN A 114 15.81 6.39 8.54
N PRO A 115 16.40 5.68 7.55
CA PRO A 115 16.05 5.84 6.14
C PRO A 115 14.68 5.23 5.83
N GLY A 116 14.21 5.45 4.59
CA GLY A 116 13.07 4.73 4.04
C GLY A 116 11.71 5.10 4.62
N PHE A 117 10.78 4.17 4.48
CA PHE A 117 9.41 4.20 4.99
C PHE A 117 8.95 2.81 5.39
N SER A 118 8.04 2.71 6.35
CA SER A 118 7.24 1.51 6.56
C SER A 118 6.01 1.52 5.65
N THR A 119 5.38 0.36 5.50
CA THR A 119 4.04 0.21 4.91
C THR A 119 3.23 -0.79 5.72
N TRP A 120 1.98 -0.43 6.01
CA TRP A 120 1.04 -1.31 6.68
C TRP A 120 0.20 -2.07 5.65
N VAL A 121 0.16 -3.39 5.79
CA VAL A 121 -0.62 -4.31 4.98
C VAL A 121 -1.73 -4.89 5.85
N LEU A 122 -2.94 -4.95 5.33
CA LEU A 122 -4.06 -5.62 5.98
C LEU A 122 -4.03 -7.10 5.62
N ASP A 123 -3.65 -7.95 6.58
CA ASP A 123 -3.62 -9.40 6.38
C ASP A 123 -5.03 -10.00 6.41
N SER A 124 -5.85 -9.52 7.34
CA SER A 124 -7.26 -9.90 7.39
C SER A 124 -8.10 -8.92 8.20
N ALA A 125 -9.40 -8.86 7.89
CA ALA A 125 -10.41 -8.17 8.67
C ALA A 125 -11.57 -9.13 8.95
N ILE A 126 -11.88 -9.36 10.24
CA ILE A 126 -12.90 -10.30 10.67
C ILE A 126 -13.96 -9.55 11.45
N THR A 127 -15.16 -9.48 10.91
CA THR A 127 -16.28 -8.79 11.56
C THR A 127 -17.12 -9.77 12.37
N ALA A 128 -17.30 -9.48 13.64
CA ALA A 128 -18.22 -10.24 14.49
C ALA A 128 -19.67 -9.84 14.20
N VAL A 129 -20.57 -10.85 14.26
CA VAL A 129 -22.02 -10.59 14.20
C VAL A 129 -22.41 -9.68 15.37
N PRO A 130 -23.23 -8.64 15.14
CA PRO A 130 -23.70 -7.76 16.20
C PRO A 130 -24.34 -8.54 17.35
N GLY A 131 -23.82 -8.30 18.57
CA GLY A 131 -24.31 -8.88 19.80
C GLY A 131 -25.06 -7.89 20.68
N GLU A 132 -24.72 -7.84 21.97
CA GLU A 132 -25.30 -6.89 22.92
C GLU A 132 -24.78 -5.45 22.73
N VAL A 133 -23.62 -5.29 22.05
CA VAL A 133 -23.02 -4.00 21.74
C VAL A 133 -23.61 -3.51 20.39
N PRO A 134 -24.16 -2.28 20.33
CA PRO A 134 -24.58 -1.71 19.05
C PRO A 134 -23.38 -1.54 18.10
N GLY A 135 -23.59 -1.83 16.82
CA GLY A 135 -22.56 -1.70 15.78
C GLY A 135 -21.85 -3.03 15.46
N TYR A 136 -20.99 -2.94 14.47
CA TYR A 136 -20.15 -4.04 13.98
C TYR A 136 -18.75 -3.90 14.54
N VAL A 137 -18.21 -4.95 15.17
CA VAL A 137 -16.83 -4.99 15.66
C VAL A 137 -16.00 -5.76 14.65
N THR A 138 -15.02 -5.10 14.05
CA THR A 138 -14.10 -5.70 13.10
C THR A 138 -12.71 -5.78 13.70
N THR A 139 -12.19 -7.01 13.84
CA THR A 139 -10.81 -7.29 14.24
C THR A 139 -9.93 -7.28 13.00
N LEU A 140 -8.88 -6.46 13.05
CA LEU A 140 -7.90 -6.28 11.98
C LEU A 140 -6.61 -6.97 12.40
N HIS A 141 -6.04 -7.77 11.50
CA HIS A 141 -4.68 -8.28 11.60
C HIS A 141 -3.83 -7.57 10.57
N LEU A 142 -2.72 -7.00 11.01
CA LEU A 142 -1.89 -6.09 10.23
C LEU A 142 -0.44 -6.53 10.28
N GLN A 143 0.24 -6.38 9.17
CA GLN A 143 1.67 -6.55 9.04
C GLN A 143 2.32 -5.24 8.63
N GLN A 144 3.41 -4.86 9.30
CA GLN A 144 4.26 -3.78 8.89
C GLN A 144 5.43 -4.33 8.07
N LYS A 145 5.59 -3.83 6.84
CA LYS A 145 6.72 -4.11 5.97
C LYS A 145 7.62 -2.88 5.85
N LEU A 146 8.87 -3.10 5.53
CA LEU A 146 9.89 -2.06 5.53
C LEU A 146 10.39 -1.78 4.12
N ARG A 147 10.44 -0.50 3.75
CA ARG A 147 11.15 -0.02 2.57
C ARG A 147 12.41 0.71 2.99
N ALA A 148 13.54 0.01 2.95
CA ALA A 148 14.84 0.54 3.34
C ALA A 148 14.90 1.12 4.77
N CYS A 149 14.02 0.69 5.67
CA CYS A 149 14.09 0.95 7.10
C CYS A 149 14.82 -0.20 7.80
N GLU A 150 15.45 0.10 8.93
CA GLU A 150 16.10 -0.93 9.77
C GLU A 150 15.15 -1.48 10.84
N ASN A 151 14.27 -0.62 11.35
CA ASN A 151 13.37 -0.95 12.45
C ASN A 151 11.91 -0.67 12.08
N HIS A 152 11.03 -1.50 12.63
CA HIS A 152 9.59 -1.26 12.56
C HIS A 152 9.22 -0.01 13.35
N HIS A 153 8.21 0.71 12.86
CA HIS A 153 7.69 1.90 13.50
C HIS A 153 6.77 1.53 14.67
N ASP A 154 6.76 2.36 15.70
CA ASP A 154 5.92 2.21 16.87
C ASP A 154 5.00 3.41 17.06
N ASN A 155 3.85 3.17 17.72
CA ASN A 155 2.84 4.18 18.05
C ASN A 155 2.34 4.96 16.82
N GLU A 156 2.23 4.31 15.67
CA GLU A 156 1.82 4.95 14.43
C GLU A 156 0.30 5.05 14.34
N PRO A 157 -0.28 6.26 14.28
CA PRO A 157 -1.72 6.43 14.06
C PRO A 157 -2.05 6.12 12.61
N LEU A 158 -3.01 5.21 12.43
CA LEU A 158 -3.42 4.70 11.13
C LEU A 158 -4.94 4.81 10.99
N ASP A 159 -5.39 5.48 9.95
CA ASP A 159 -6.80 5.56 9.61
C ASP A 159 -7.26 4.25 8.98
N VAL A 160 -8.41 3.78 9.43
CA VAL A 160 -9.12 2.61 8.90
C VAL A 160 -10.43 3.09 8.32
N THR A 161 -10.61 2.90 7.02
CA THR A 161 -11.87 3.21 6.34
C THR A 161 -12.65 1.94 6.09
N VAL A 162 -13.90 1.95 6.48
CA VAL A 162 -14.85 0.84 6.31
C VAL A 162 -15.95 1.28 5.36
N TRP A 163 -16.22 0.49 4.33
CA TRP A 163 -17.35 0.70 3.40
C TRP A 163 -18.39 -0.38 3.58
N ASP A 164 -19.65 -0.01 3.43
CA ASP A 164 -20.75 -0.96 3.23
C ASP A 164 -20.94 -1.30 1.74
N LEU A 165 -21.86 -2.22 1.45
CA LEU A 165 -22.19 -2.62 0.07
C LEU A 165 -22.81 -1.49 -0.76
N ALA A 166 -23.34 -0.43 -0.13
CA ALA A 166 -23.87 0.73 -0.81
C ALA A 166 -22.81 1.81 -1.10
N GLY A 167 -21.54 1.55 -0.71
CA GLY A 167 -20.44 2.48 -0.88
C GLY A 167 -20.44 3.63 0.14
N GLN A 168 -21.26 3.54 1.20
CA GLN A 168 -21.13 4.45 2.34
C GLN A 168 -19.90 4.08 3.16
N ARG A 169 -19.28 5.08 3.78
CA ARG A 169 -18.02 4.85 4.50
C ARG A 169 -18.00 5.51 5.87
N GLU A 170 -17.30 4.86 6.78
CA GLU A 170 -16.90 5.40 8.08
C GLU A 170 -15.37 5.30 8.22
N VAL A 171 -14.79 6.25 8.93
CA VAL A 171 -13.35 6.29 9.20
C VAL A 171 -13.13 6.22 10.71
N ALA A 172 -12.32 5.27 11.14
CA ALA A 172 -11.82 5.15 12.50
C ALA A 172 -10.30 5.30 12.50
N GLN A 173 -9.72 5.65 13.65
CA GLN A 173 -8.27 5.68 13.80
C GLN A 173 -7.84 4.64 14.84
N ILE A 174 -6.78 3.92 14.52
CA ILE A 174 -6.10 2.97 15.40
C ILE A 174 -4.67 3.43 15.63
N VAL A 175 -4.01 2.92 16.66
CA VAL A 175 -2.56 3.10 16.89
C VAL A 175 -1.91 1.73 16.87
N VAL A 176 -0.89 1.59 16.03
CA VAL A 176 -0.22 0.31 15.75
C VAL A 176 1.27 0.39 16.00
N SER A 177 1.90 -0.75 16.30
CA SER A 177 3.33 -0.85 16.65
C SER A 177 3.91 -2.19 16.24
N GLY A 178 5.20 -2.20 15.88
CA GLY A 178 5.97 -3.40 15.60
C GLY A 178 5.62 -4.07 14.28
N GLN A 179 6.16 -5.27 14.06
CA GLN A 179 5.99 -5.99 12.79
C GLN A 179 4.56 -6.47 12.56
N TYR A 180 3.89 -6.93 13.62
CA TYR A 180 2.51 -7.42 13.56
C TYR A 180 1.66 -6.69 14.59
N ALA A 181 0.48 -6.27 14.19
CA ALA A 181 -0.47 -5.63 15.06
C ALA A 181 -1.87 -6.24 14.91
N THR A 182 -2.62 -6.21 16.01
CA THR A 182 -4.05 -6.53 15.98
C THR A 182 -4.79 -5.36 16.59
N ALA A 183 -5.83 -4.90 15.91
CA ALA A 183 -6.66 -3.79 16.37
C ALA A 183 -8.14 -4.10 16.14
N GLU A 184 -9.01 -3.42 16.87
CA GLU A 184 -10.46 -3.52 16.67
C GLU A 184 -11.01 -2.15 16.29
N VAL A 185 -11.93 -2.13 15.33
CA VAL A 185 -12.73 -0.96 14.98
C VAL A 185 -14.21 -1.27 15.15
N VAL A 186 -14.97 -0.28 15.59
CA VAL A 186 -16.42 -0.38 15.76
C VAL A 186 -17.06 0.60 14.81
N THR A 187 -17.99 0.13 13.99
CA THR A 187 -18.70 0.94 12.99
C THR A 187 -20.20 0.70 13.07
N ASP A 188 -20.99 1.71 12.69
CA ASP A 188 -22.43 1.57 12.53
C ASP A 188 -22.75 0.89 11.17
N LEU A 189 -21.88 1.04 10.17
CA LEU A 189 -22.01 0.41 8.87
C LEU A 189 -21.61 -1.06 8.93
N GLN A 190 -22.37 -1.93 8.26
CA GLN A 190 -21.95 -3.32 8.04
C GLN A 190 -20.75 -3.35 7.07
N PRO A 191 -19.58 -3.81 7.51
CA PRO A 191 -18.41 -3.80 6.66
C PRO A 191 -18.56 -4.73 5.44
N ALA A 192 -18.25 -4.20 4.27
CA ALA A 192 -18.13 -4.93 3.00
C ALA A 192 -16.72 -4.84 2.42
N MET A 193 -15.99 -3.74 2.73
CA MET A 193 -14.59 -3.54 2.42
C MET A 193 -13.93 -2.75 3.55
N VAL A 194 -12.69 -3.06 3.85
CA VAL A 194 -11.86 -2.34 4.81
C VAL A 194 -10.54 -1.98 4.15
N ALA A 195 -10.11 -0.73 4.30
CA ALA A 195 -8.80 -0.31 3.83
C ALA A 195 -8.09 0.57 4.84
N LEU A 196 -6.76 0.51 4.82
CA LEU A 196 -5.90 1.30 5.66
C LEU A 196 -5.53 2.61 4.93
N ASN A 197 -5.52 3.72 5.66
CA ASN A 197 -5.02 5.02 5.19
C ASN A 197 -5.64 5.50 3.86
N ALA A 198 -6.92 5.20 3.60
CA ALA A 198 -7.59 5.61 2.35
C ALA A 198 -7.68 7.14 2.20
N GLU A 199 -7.64 7.88 3.30
CA GLU A 199 -7.63 9.35 3.31
C GLU A 199 -6.24 9.96 3.01
N GLY A 200 -5.20 9.14 2.83
CA GLY A 200 -3.85 9.58 2.49
C GLY A 200 -3.15 10.42 3.58
N ARG A 201 -3.49 10.18 4.84
CA ARG A 201 -2.92 10.95 5.96
C ARG A 201 -1.50 10.55 6.33
N LEU A 202 -1.11 9.32 6.01
CA LEU A 202 0.22 8.78 6.29
C LEU A 202 0.94 8.45 4.98
N ASN A 203 2.07 9.08 4.72
CA ASN A 203 2.98 8.68 3.64
C ASN A 203 3.75 7.43 4.06
N GLN A 204 3.62 6.38 3.27
CA GLN A 204 4.17 5.05 3.52
C GLN A 204 5.06 4.61 2.36
N GLY A 205 5.72 3.44 2.49
CA GLY A 205 6.25 2.66 1.37
C GLY A 205 5.15 2.02 0.54
N ARG A 206 4.07 2.76 0.28
CA ARG A 206 2.89 2.32 -0.47
C ARG A 206 2.24 3.51 -1.16
N MET A 207 1.76 3.27 -2.39
CA MET A 207 0.85 4.17 -3.10
C MET A 207 -0.49 3.47 -3.29
N ASP A 208 -1.58 4.21 -3.22
CA ASP A 208 -2.93 3.64 -3.36
C ASP A 208 -3.86 4.54 -4.18
N LEU A 209 -4.90 3.93 -4.75
CA LEU A 209 -5.93 4.62 -5.51
C LEU A 209 -7.26 3.90 -5.38
N ASP A 210 -8.33 4.67 -5.17
CA ASP A 210 -9.71 4.23 -5.28
C ASP A 210 -10.24 4.64 -6.66
N TYR A 211 -10.65 3.66 -7.49
CA TYR A 211 -11.10 3.87 -8.86
C TYR A 211 -12.54 3.38 -9.05
N TRP A 212 -13.44 4.33 -9.31
CA TRP A 212 -14.85 4.02 -9.57
C TRP A 212 -15.11 3.76 -11.06
N ILE A 213 -15.83 2.67 -11.33
CA ILE A 213 -16.20 2.20 -12.68
C ILE A 213 -17.72 2.09 -12.72
N SER A 214 -18.36 2.73 -13.70
CA SER A 214 -19.81 2.69 -13.94
C SER A 214 -20.19 2.46 -15.41
N GLU A 215 -19.18 2.35 -16.26
CA GLU A 215 -19.34 2.08 -17.70
C GLU A 215 -18.11 1.35 -18.26
N THR A 216 -18.28 0.75 -19.41
CA THR A 216 -17.16 0.13 -20.14
C THR A 216 -16.13 1.17 -20.56
N SER A 217 -14.87 0.85 -20.43
CA SER A 217 -13.76 1.75 -20.77
C SER A 217 -12.57 1.00 -21.36
N SER A 218 -11.84 1.66 -22.25
CA SER A 218 -10.50 1.20 -22.60
C SER A 218 -9.56 1.32 -21.41
N LEU A 219 -8.40 0.65 -21.49
CA LEU A 219 -7.34 0.73 -20.49
C LEU A 219 -7.01 2.17 -20.11
N GLN A 220 -7.21 2.50 -18.85
CA GLN A 220 -6.85 3.77 -18.23
C GLN A 220 -5.56 3.59 -17.44
N ASN A 221 -4.66 4.55 -17.53
CA ASN A 221 -3.48 4.57 -16.66
C ASN A 221 -3.90 5.08 -15.28
N LEU A 222 -3.75 4.27 -14.27
CA LEU A 222 -4.06 4.64 -12.91
C LEU A 222 -2.84 5.35 -12.29
N PRO A 223 -2.96 6.61 -11.87
CA PRO A 223 -1.84 7.33 -11.28
C PRO A 223 -1.37 6.63 -9.98
N TRP A 224 -0.09 6.77 -9.68
CA TRP A 224 0.61 6.32 -8.46
C TRP A 224 0.76 4.81 -8.28
N VAL A 225 -0.09 3.98 -8.90
CA VAL A 225 -0.12 2.52 -8.60
C VAL A 225 0.51 1.63 -9.67
N ASP A 226 1.12 2.24 -10.69
CA ASP A 226 1.81 1.57 -11.81
C ASP A 226 1.00 0.45 -12.46
N LEU A 227 -0.29 0.69 -12.63
CA LEU A 227 -1.25 -0.25 -13.18
C LEU A 227 -2.16 0.45 -14.19
N ARG A 228 -2.58 -0.32 -15.21
CA ARG A 228 -3.68 0.09 -16.10
C ARG A 228 -4.84 -0.84 -15.93
N ILE A 229 -6.06 -0.30 -15.86
CA ILE A 229 -7.30 -1.08 -15.79
C ILE A 229 -8.25 -0.59 -16.88
N GLY A 230 -8.89 -1.55 -17.56
CA GLY A 230 -10.01 -1.36 -18.46
C GLY A 230 -11.24 -2.08 -17.95
N CYS A 231 -12.39 -1.73 -18.46
CA CYS A 231 -13.65 -2.40 -18.18
C CYS A 231 -14.30 -2.86 -19.48
N ASP A 232 -14.20 -4.16 -19.76
CA ASP A 232 -14.77 -4.78 -20.95
C ASP A 232 -16.28 -5.00 -20.84
N GLU A 233 -16.77 -5.28 -19.61
CA GLU A 233 -18.17 -5.52 -19.32
C GLU A 233 -18.56 -4.96 -17.95
N ILE A 234 -19.70 -4.29 -17.91
CA ILE A 234 -20.42 -3.91 -16.66
C ILE A 234 -21.90 -3.80 -16.98
N ASN A 235 -22.76 -4.35 -16.12
CA ASN A 235 -24.21 -4.26 -16.31
C ASN A 235 -24.69 -2.81 -16.21
N ALA A 236 -25.70 -2.47 -16.98
CA ALA A 236 -26.28 -1.13 -16.96
C ALA A 236 -26.86 -0.78 -15.57
N GLY A 237 -26.37 0.29 -14.98
CA GLY A 237 -26.77 0.76 -13.66
C GLY A 237 -25.97 0.21 -12.49
N ASP A 238 -25.06 -0.74 -12.73
CA ASP A 238 -24.09 -1.20 -11.74
C ASP A 238 -22.92 -0.21 -11.64
N SER A 239 -22.22 -0.29 -10.54
CA SER A 239 -20.92 0.37 -10.34
C SER A 239 -19.99 -0.52 -9.53
N ALA A 240 -18.70 -0.35 -9.73
CA ALA A 240 -17.66 -1.03 -8.97
C ALA A 240 -16.68 0.00 -8.41
N LEU A 241 -16.29 -0.17 -7.18
CA LEU A 241 -15.11 0.46 -6.61
C LEU A 241 -13.96 -0.53 -6.70
N VAL A 242 -12.88 -0.16 -7.36
CA VAL A 242 -11.62 -0.90 -7.40
C VAL A 242 -10.59 -0.13 -6.60
N ARG A 243 -10.11 -0.70 -5.51
CA ARG A 243 -8.99 -0.19 -4.75
C ARG A 243 -7.73 -0.93 -5.15
N VAL A 244 -6.69 -0.18 -5.50
CA VAL A 244 -5.36 -0.70 -5.81
C VAL A 244 -4.38 -0.14 -4.81
N GLU A 245 -3.64 -1.00 -4.16
CA GLU A 245 -2.51 -0.66 -3.28
C GLU A 245 -1.23 -1.22 -3.90
N HIS A 246 -0.30 -0.35 -4.27
CA HIS A 246 1.03 -0.71 -4.76
C HIS A 246 2.01 -0.56 -3.60
N HIS A 247 2.42 -1.68 -3.03
CA HIS A 247 3.38 -1.75 -1.94
C HIS A 247 4.80 -1.74 -2.49
N TRP A 248 5.64 -0.85 -2.00
CA TRP A 248 7.06 -0.73 -2.34
C TRP A 248 7.92 -1.47 -1.32
N ALA A 249 7.54 -2.68 -0.99
CA ALA A 249 8.22 -3.61 -0.10
C ALA A 249 8.08 -5.01 -0.68
N GLY A 250 8.93 -5.95 -0.28
CA GLY A 250 8.91 -7.31 -0.81
C GLY A 250 7.61 -8.05 -0.53
N ALA A 251 7.16 -8.87 -1.46
CA ALA A 251 6.07 -9.82 -1.24
C ALA A 251 6.46 -10.84 -0.15
N ASP A 252 5.47 -11.36 0.59
CA ASP A 252 5.75 -12.48 1.50
C ASP A 252 6.30 -13.67 0.70
N GLY A 253 7.27 -14.37 1.26
CA GLY A 253 8.02 -15.44 0.59
C GLY A 253 9.28 -14.96 -0.13
N ALA A 254 9.45 -13.66 -0.38
CA ALA A 254 10.71 -13.11 -0.88
C ALA A 254 11.83 -13.19 0.18
N PRO A 255 13.11 -13.23 -0.22
CA PRO A 255 14.23 -13.27 0.72
C PRO A 255 14.22 -12.10 1.71
N GLY A 256 14.19 -12.41 3.01
CA GLY A 256 14.15 -11.42 4.08
C GLY A 256 12.76 -10.96 4.51
N GLU A 257 11.73 -11.33 3.77
CA GLU A 257 10.35 -11.05 4.07
C GLU A 257 9.69 -12.15 4.93
N THR A 258 8.42 -11.94 5.32
CA THR A 258 7.63 -12.96 6.01
C THR A 258 7.52 -14.22 5.16
N PRO A 259 7.77 -15.41 5.73
CA PRO A 259 7.61 -16.67 4.99
C PRO A 259 6.16 -16.84 4.51
N ALA A 260 6.00 -17.28 3.26
CA ALA A 260 4.71 -17.64 2.68
C ALA A 260 4.79 -18.99 1.96
N GLU A 261 3.66 -19.69 1.88
CA GLU A 261 3.58 -20.87 1.02
C GLU A 261 3.61 -20.44 -0.45
N MET A 262 4.33 -21.20 -1.25
CA MET A 262 4.45 -20.99 -2.69
C MET A 262 4.24 -22.32 -3.41
N ALA A 263 3.61 -22.28 -4.58
CA ALA A 263 3.54 -23.46 -5.42
C ALA A 263 4.96 -23.95 -5.76
N PRO A 264 5.18 -25.26 -5.93
CA PRO A 264 6.53 -25.83 -6.09
C PRO A 264 7.32 -25.30 -7.30
N TYR A 265 6.66 -24.70 -8.25
CA TYR A 265 7.26 -24.10 -9.45
C TYR A 265 7.64 -22.63 -9.27
N VAL A 266 7.24 -21.97 -8.18
CA VAL A 266 7.67 -20.61 -7.88
C VAL A 266 9.06 -20.68 -7.25
N GLU A 267 10.06 -20.21 -7.96
CA GLU A 267 11.46 -20.23 -7.49
C GLU A 267 11.83 -18.93 -6.79
N GLU A 268 11.32 -17.81 -7.30
CA GLU A 268 11.57 -16.48 -6.76
C GLU A 268 10.35 -15.58 -6.94
N ILE A 269 10.10 -14.72 -5.97
CA ILE A 269 9.03 -13.71 -5.99
C ILE A 269 9.62 -12.33 -5.67
N SER A 270 8.97 -11.25 -6.15
CA SER A 270 9.47 -9.88 -6.02
C SER A 270 9.77 -9.50 -4.57
N GLY A 271 11.04 -9.14 -4.31
CA GLY A 271 11.54 -8.61 -3.04
C GLY A 271 11.45 -7.09 -2.94
N THR A 272 10.84 -6.42 -3.90
CA THR A 272 10.83 -4.96 -4.01
C THR A 272 9.45 -4.34 -4.00
N HIS A 273 8.46 -5.00 -4.59
CA HIS A 273 7.10 -4.51 -4.64
C HIS A 273 6.06 -5.60 -4.97
N PHE A 274 4.81 -5.34 -4.64
CA PHE A 274 3.63 -6.16 -4.97
C PHE A 274 2.37 -5.29 -4.92
N TRP A 275 1.25 -5.82 -5.42
CA TRP A 275 -0.04 -5.13 -5.37
C TRP A 275 -1.05 -5.89 -4.51
N THR A 276 -1.92 -5.14 -3.83
CA THR A 276 -3.18 -5.65 -3.29
C THR A 276 -4.31 -4.98 -4.06
N ILE A 277 -5.22 -5.79 -4.60
CA ILE A 277 -6.41 -5.34 -5.32
C ILE A 277 -7.64 -5.82 -4.59
N ASP A 278 -8.48 -4.89 -4.18
CA ASP A 278 -9.74 -5.15 -3.50
C ASP A 278 -10.82 -4.17 -3.99
N GLY A 279 -12.02 -4.23 -3.45
CA GLY A 279 -13.06 -3.28 -3.81
C GLY A 279 -14.48 -3.76 -3.55
N LEU A 280 -15.44 -2.93 -3.91
CA LEU A 280 -16.86 -3.26 -3.95
C LEU A 280 -17.25 -3.59 -5.38
N TRP A 281 -17.32 -4.88 -5.70
CA TRP A 281 -17.58 -5.36 -7.05
C TRP A 281 -18.91 -6.11 -7.09
N PRO A 282 -19.72 -5.95 -8.17
CA PRO A 282 -20.85 -6.81 -8.39
C PRO A 282 -20.40 -8.27 -8.60
N ASP A 283 -21.20 -9.21 -8.14
CA ASP A 283 -20.89 -10.66 -8.22
C ASP A 283 -20.87 -11.15 -9.68
N GLU A 284 -21.69 -10.56 -10.55
CA GLU A 284 -21.83 -10.94 -11.96
C GLU A 284 -21.89 -9.69 -12.86
N GLY A 285 -21.53 -9.85 -14.13
CA GLY A 285 -21.65 -8.78 -15.11
C GLY A 285 -20.60 -7.68 -15.00
N LEU A 286 -19.46 -7.99 -14.42
CA LEU A 286 -18.26 -7.15 -14.43
C LEU A 286 -17.08 -7.95 -14.97
N LEU A 287 -16.43 -7.41 -16.01
CA LEU A 287 -15.18 -7.93 -16.53
C LEU A 287 -14.16 -6.80 -16.65
N LEU A 288 -13.11 -6.90 -15.84
CA LEU A 288 -12.01 -5.96 -15.83
C LEU A 288 -10.78 -6.60 -16.46
N ASP A 289 -10.10 -5.87 -17.34
CA ASP A 289 -8.78 -6.22 -17.84
C ASP A 289 -7.72 -5.30 -17.19
N ALA A 290 -6.47 -5.80 -17.10
CA ALA A 290 -5.39 -5.04 -16.48
C ALA A 290 -4.05 -5.25 -17.20
N ARG A 291 -3.11 -4.31 -16.97
CA ARG A 291 -1.73 -4.40 -17.46
C ARG A 291 -0.78 -4.09 -16.34
N PHE A 292 0.02 -5.09 -15.99
CA PHE A 292 1.15 -4.98 -15.07
C PHE A 292 2.42 -4.88 -15.90
N THR A 293 3.16 -3.78 -15.76
CA THR A 293 4.39 -3.55 -16.52
C THR A 293 5.59 -3.77 -15.62
N TYR A 294 6.47 -4.70 -15.98
CA TYR A 294 7.74 -4.90 -15.26
C TYR A 294 8.88 -4.15 -15.93
N ARG A 295 9.82 -3.70 -15.09
CA ARG A 295 11.01 -2.94 -15.47
C ARG A 295 12.23 -3.42 -14.69
N GLY A 296 13.14 -4.09 -15.38
CA GLY A 296 14.37 -4.64 -14.84
C GLY A 296 15.55 -4.46 -15.80
N GLY A 297 15.48 -3.50 -16.72
CA GLY A 297 16.52 -3.27 -17.73
C GLY A 297 17.80 -2.61 -17.20
N ASN A 298 17.76 -2.03 -15.98
CA ASN A 298 18.93 -1.49 -15.29
C ASN A 298 18.78 -1.57 -13.77
N GLU A 299 19.89 -1.45 -13.06
CA GLU A 299 20.01 -1.66 -11.60
C GLU A 299 19.15 -0.72 -10.73
N ASN A 300 18.65 0.38 -11.29
CA ASN A 300 17.79 1.32 -10.57
C ASN A 300 16.30 1.01 -10.74
N GLU A 301 15.94 0.04 -11.57
CA GLU A 301 14.56 -0.36 -11.77
C GLU A 301 14.13 -1.43 -10.76
N LEU A 302 12.86 -1.40 -10.36
CA LEU A 302 12.34 -2.24 -9.27
C LEU A 302 12.52 -3.74 -9.53
N ASP A 303 12.40 -4.18 -10.79
CA ASP A 303 12.42 -5.58 -11.16
C ASP A 303 13.80 -6.07 -11.62
N PHE A 304 14.84 -5.24 -11.48
CA PHE A 304 16.19 -5.61 -11.91
C PHE A 304 16.71 -6.85 -11.19
N ALA A 305 16.49 -6.97 -9.89
CA ALA A 305 16.92 -8.13 -9.13
C ALA A 305 16.27 -9.44 -9.64
N LEU A 306 15.04 -9.36 -10.12
CA LEU A 306 14.24 -10.50 -10.59
C LEU A 306 14.46 -10.80 -12.08
N TYR A 307 14.59 -9.77 -12.92
CA TYR A 307 14.57 -9.88 -14.39
C TYR A 307 15.79 -9.29 -15.10
N GLY A 308 16.78 -8.78 -14.36
CA GLY A 308 17.96 -8.15 -14.96
C GLY A 308 18.82 -9.08 -15.80
N ASP A 309 18.90 -10.35 -15.43
CA ASP A 309 19.67 -11.37 -16.17
C ASP A 309 18.82 -12.01 -17.29
N THR A 310 17.60 -12.39 -16.99
CA THR A 310 16.65 -13.00 -17.94
C THR A 310 15.22 -12.88 -17.43
N GLU A 311 14.28 -12.78 -18.34
CA GLU A 311 12.84 -12.78 -18.09
C GLU A 311 12.15 -13.98 -18.75
N ALA A 312 12.94 -15.01 -19.16
CA ALA A 312 12.41 -16.16 -19.90
C ALA A 312 11.40 -16.97 -19.08
N ASP A 313 11.59 -17.02 -17.76
CA ASP A 313 10.78 -17.79 -16.82
C ASP A 313 9.88 -16.87 -15.96
N ALA A 314 9.65 -15.62 -16.45
CA ALA A 314 8.83 -14.64 -15.78
C ALA A 314 7.35 -15.00 -15.86
N PHE A 315 6.66 -14.88 -14.72
CA PHE A 315 5.21 -15.05 -14.66
C PHE A 315 4.59 -14.09 -13.62
N LEU A 316 3.26 -13.93 -13.68
CA LEU A 316 2.50 -13.17 -12.70
C LEU A 316 2.00 -14.10 -11.61
N ALA A 317 2.54 -13.96 -10.40
CA ALA A 317 2.08 -14.68 -9.22
C ALA A 317 0.86 -13.98 -8.61
N TRP A 318 -0.03 -14.77 -8.02
CA TRP A 318 -1.25 -14.31 -7.38
C TRP A 318 -1.61 -15.19 -6.18
N ARG A 319 -2.28 -14.58 -5.20
CA ARG A 319 -2.98 -15.27 -4.12
C ARG A 319 -4.26 -14.51 -3.77
N ALA A 320 -5.30 -15.24 -3.40
CA ALA A 320 -6.58 -14.60 -3.06
C ALA A 320 -6.50 -13.83 -1.74
N THR A 321 -5.80 -14.39 -0.75
CA THR A 321 -5.55 -13.78 0.57
C THR A 321 -4.09 -13.99 0.99
N PRO A 322 -3.57 -13.23 1.96
CA PRO A 322 -2.23 -13.46 2.52
C PRO A 322 -2.01 -14.86 3.12
N ALA A 323 -3.09 -15.56 3.48
CA ALA A 323 -3.03 -16.93 4.00
C ALA A 323 -2.93 -18.01 2.91
N ASP A 324 -3.19 -17.66 1.66
CA ASP A 324 -3.13 -18.59 0.53
C ASP A 324 -1.72 -18.67 -0.05
N PRO A 325 -1.35 -19.81 -0.67
CA PRO A 325 -0.08 -19.92 -1.35
C PRO A 325 -0.02 -19.03 -2.60
N TRP A 326 1.17 -18.54 -2.93
CA TRP A 326 1.42 -17.92 -4.21
C TRP A 326 1.36 -18.96 -5.33
N VAL A 327 0.54 -18.68 -6.34
CA VAL A 327 0.39 -19.51 -7.53
C VAL A 327 0.50 -18.66 -8.79
N GLU A 328 0.73 -19.26 -9.94
CA GLU A 328 0.64 -18.56 -11.21
C GLU A 328 -0.80 -18.06 -11.43
N TYR A 329 -0.94 -16.80 -11.85
CA TYR A 329 -2.25 -16.24 -12.20
C TYR A 329 -2.78 -16.88 -13.49
N PRO A 330 -4.03 -17.38 -13.54
CA PRO A 330 -4.47 -18.19 -14.70
C PRO A 330 -4.87 -17.38 -15.94
N ASP A 331 -5.27 -16.12 -15.78
CA ASP A 331 -5.95 -15.36 -16.84
C ASP A 331 -5.05 -14.22 -17.36
N TYR A 332 -3.84 -14.53 -17.84
CA TYR A 332 -2.92 -13.54 -18.40
C TYR A 332 -2.16 -14.04 -19.63
N GLU A 333 -1.60 -13.09 -20.37
CA GLU A 333 -0.61 -13.29 -21.42
C GLU A 333 0.61 -12.40 -21.13
N ILE A 334 1.81 -12.91 -21.32
CA ILE A 334 3.02 -12.11 -21.26
C ILE A 334 3.35 -11.54 -22.64
N GLN A 335 3.63 -10.24 -22.70
CA GLN A 335 4.19 -9.60 -23.87
C GLN A 335 5.56 -9.02 -23.51
N MET A 336 6.59 -9.69 -23.99
CA MET A 336 7.98 -9.24 -23.88
C MET A 336 8.55 -8.99 -25.29
N GLY A 337 9.50 -8.06 -25.41
CA GLY A 337 10.21 -7.78 -26.66
C GLY A 337 11.33 -8.77 -26.92
N SER A 338 12.06 -9.14 -25.87
CA SER A 338 13.20 -10.07 -25.84
C SER A 338 13.32 -10.57 -24.42
N ALA A 339 13.68 -11.82 -24.22
CA ALA A 339 13.89 -12.40 -22.90
C ALA A 339 15.13 -11.86 -22.13
N PHE A 340 15.76 -10.80 -22.62
CA PHE A 340 17.02 -10.26 -22.07
C PHE A 340 17.03 -8.72 -22.03
N ASN A 341 15.90 -8.04 -22.15
CA ASN A 341 15.82 -6.59 -22.08
C ASN A 341 15.20 -6.06 -20.78
N GLY A 342 14.78 -6.96 -19.88
CA GLY A 342 14.23 -6.64 -18.57
C GLY A 342 12.90 -5.90 -18.62
N GLY A 343 12.18 -5.93 -19.74
CA GLY A 343 10.97 -5.13 -19.87
C GLY A 343 9.84 -5.80 -20.63
N GLY A 344 8.67 -5.84 -20.02
CA GLY A 344 7.48 -6.43 -20.60
C GLY A 344 6.21 -6.09 -19.86
N VAL A 345 5.12 -6.74 -20.29
CA VAL A 345 3.78 -6.49 -19.77
C VAL A 345 3.05 -7.80 -19.58
N PHE A 346 2.51 -8.02 -18.40
CA PHE A 346 1.50 -9.04 -18.14
C PHE A 346 0.12 -8.47 -18.46
N LYS A 347 -0.52 -9.02 -19.47
CA LYS A 347 -1.86 -8.63 -19.92
C LYS A 347 -2.87 -9.54 -19.26
N VAL A 348 -3.49 -9.08 -18.21
CA VAL A 348 -4.55 -9.79 -17.50
C VAL A 348 -5.86 -9.55 -18.22
N SER A 349 -6.56 -10.63 -18.58
CA SER A 349 -7.86 -10.57 -19.28
C SER A 349 -9.06 -10.60 -18.33
N ARG A 350 -8.86 -11.02 -17.09
CA ARG A 350 -9.86 -11.01 -16.02
C ARG A 350 -9.19 -10.68 -14.71
N LEU A 351 -9.27 -9.41 -14.29
CA LEU A 351 -8.72 -8.97 -13.00
C LEU A 351 -9.58 -9.52 -11.85
N ARG A 352 -8.93 -10.07 -10.83
CA ARG A 352 -9.56 -10.58 -9.59
C ARG A 352 -9.06 -9.79 -8.40
N ARG A 353 -9.79 -9.87 -7.28
CA ARG A 353 -9.28 -9.43 -5.98
C ARG A 353 -8.14 -10.34 -5.53
N GLY A 354 -7.25 -9.82 -4.70
CA GLY A 354 -6.13 -10.56 -4.13
C GLY A 354 -4.81 -9.80 -4.24
N GLN A 355 -3.74 -10.50 -3.95
CA GLN A 355 -2.39 -9.97 -4.08
C GLN A 355 -1.73 -10.47 -5.36
N TYR A 356 -0.96 -9.58 -5.98
CA TYR A 356 -0.22 -9.83 -7.24
C TYR A 356 1.23 -9.47 -7.05
N ALA A 357 2.14 -10.32 -7.51
CA ALA A 357 3.57 -10.06 -7.50
C ALA A 357 4.23 -10.61 -8.77
N PHE A 358 5.34 -10.02 -9.18
CA PHE A 358 6.17 -10.61 -10.21
C PHE A 358 6.98 -11.77 -9.65
N ALA A 359 7.18 -12.81 -10.44
CA ALA A 359 7.86 -14.02 -10.04
C ALA A 359 8.61 -14.68 -11.18
N ASN A 360 9.59 -15.51 -10.83
CA ASN A 360 10.29 -16.43 -11.72
C ASN A 360 10.04 -17.88 -11.29
N GLY A 361 10.04 -18.79 -12.25
CA GLY A 361 10.02 -20.22 -11.99
C GLY A 361 9.56 -21.06 -13.16
N ASP A 362 9.63 -22.38 -13.02
CA ASP A 362 9.26 -23.33 -14.08
C ASP A 362 7.78 -23.71 -13.97
N VAL A 363 6.90 -22.90 -14.51
CA VAL A 363 5.44 -23.14 -14.54
C VAL A 363 5.06 -24.38 -15.37
N SER A 364 6.01 -25.01 -16.11
CA SER A 364 5.77 -26.24 -16.85
C SER A 364 5.72 -27.47 -15.95
N VAL A 365 6.24 -27.35 -14.72
CA VAL A 365 6.31 -28.44 -13.74
C VAL A 365 5.13 -28.36 -12.77
N GLY A 366 3.97 -28.83 -13.18
CA GLY A 366 2.91 -29.18 -12.23
C GLY A 366 1.65 -28.36 -12.19
N VAL A 367 1.07 -28.04 -13.34
CA VAL A 367 -0.32 -27.60 -13.38
C VAL A 367 -1.21 -28.81 -13.54
N GLU A 368 -1.73 -29.37 -12.43
CA GLU A 368 -3.11 -29.88 -12.51
C GLU A 368 -4.00 -28.62 -12.67
N PRO A 369 -4.80 -28.53 -13.73
CA PRO A 369 -5.72 -27.41 -13.86
C PRO A 369 -6.60 -27.40 -12.61
N LEU A 370 -6.63 -26.29 -11.87
CA LEU A 370 -7.65 -26.04 -10.87
C LEU A 370 -8.99 -26.23 -11.59
N ASP A 371 -9.72 -27.28 -11.25
CA ASP A 371 -11.04 -27.55 -11.78
C ASP A 371 -11.89 -26.30 -11.60
N SER A 372 -12.18 -25.62 -12.71
CA SER A 372 -12.97 -24.39 -12.75
C SER A 372 -14.42 -24.55 -12.28
N GLU A 373 -14.81 -25.77 -11.92
CA GLU A 373 -16.16 -26.08 -11.45
C GLU A 373 -16.33 -26.04 -9.91
N ASN A 374 -15.25 -25.92 -9.13
CA ASN A 374 -15.34 -25.95 -7.65
C ASN A 374 -14.96 -24.64 -6.94
N THR A 375 -14.66 -23.57 -7.66
CA THR A 375 -14.32 -22.25 -7.08
C THR A 375 -15.48 -21.25 -7.11
N ALA A 376 -16.74 -21.72 -7.20
CA ALA A 376 -17.92 -20.89 -6.99
C ALA A 376 -18.22 -20.60 -5.50
N GLU A 377 -17.33 -20.93 -4.58
CA GLU A 377 -17.44 -20.48 -3.18
C GLU A 377 -16.63 -19.21 -2.99
N GLN A 378 -17.32 -18.13 -3.15
CA GLN A 378 -17.18 -16.82 -2.51
C GLN A 378 -16.01 -16.66 -1.53
N TRP A 379 -14.88 -16.20 -2.05
CA TRP A 379 -13.83 -15.59 -1.24
C TRP A 379 -13.91 -14.08 -1.41
N VAL A 380 -14.30 -13.40 -0.35
CA VAL A 380 -14.25 -11.95 -0.25
C VAL A 380 -13.05 -11.63 0.62
N PHE A 381 -12.10 -10.92 0.07
CA PHE A 381 -10.92 -10.45 0.79
C PHE A 381 -10.98 -8.91 0.93
N PRO A 382 -10.85 -8.45 2.16
CA PRO A 382 -11.36 -9.02 3.39
C PRO A 382 -12.88 -9.00 3.42
N ASN A 383 -13.56 -10.17 3.57
CA ASN A 383 -15.01 -10.17 3.72
C ASN A 383 -15.43 -10.34 5.18
N PRO A 384 -15.89 -9.29 5.83
CA PRO A 384 -16.40 -9.37 7.18
C PRO A 384 -17.84 -9.91 7.28
N ALA A 385 -18.53 -10.27 6.21
CA ALA A 385 -19.98 -10.39 6.20
C ALA A 385 -20.56 -11.78 5.96
N ARG A 386 -19.89 -12.89 6.24
CA ARG A 386 -20.54 -14.20 6.26
C ARG A 386 -20.14 -15.07 7.44
N ASP A 387 -20.97 -15.03 8.47
CA ASP A 387 -21.15 -16.15 9.37
C ASP A 387 -22.08 -17.17 8.72
N GLU A 388 -21.49 -18.24 8.22
CA GLU A 388 -22.01 -19.60 8.32
C GLU A 388 -20.97 -20.54 7.74
N VAL A 389 -20.10 -21.05 8.61
CA VAL A 389 -19.35 -22.27 8.32
C VAL A 389 -20.37 -23.42 8.41
N ASN A 390 -20.98 -23.76 7.31
CA ASN A 390 -21.60 -25.07 7.18
C ASN A 390 -20.50 -26.08 6.82
N VAL A 391 -19.94 -26.70 7.86
CA VAL A 391 -19.16 -27.93 7.73
C VAL A 391 -20.15 -29.04 7.39
N VAL A 392 -20.09 -29.52 6.17
CA VAL A 392 -20.56 -30.89 5.83
C VAL A 392 -19.42 -31.55 5.06
#